data_6fbd532fcbf0b4c56572c9d200e80e84
#
_entry.id   6fbd532fcbf0b4c56572c9d200e80e84
#
_cell.length_a   1.000
_cell.length_b   1.000
_cell.length_c   1.000
_cell.angle_alpha   90.00
_cell.angle_beta   90.00
_cell.angle_gamma   90.00
#
_symmetry.space_group_name_H-M   'P 1'
#
loop_
_entity.id
_entity.type
_entity.pdbx_description
1 polymer ?
#
loop_
_entity_poly.entity_id
_entity_poly.type
_entity_poly.pdbx_seq_one_letter_code
_entity_poly.pdbx_strand_id
1 'polypeptide(L)'
;MFKAIDSNPTAWNVDVKTLSLIDKAQLRKDSLVLRYFNYRCISIPTELLRDVSMQRVISKCVNHFQNPNIPNSVIFKGYASEVLQKCEQGEIKISSTKQSLSTANSLLQYLIKTKSFISNASIRKFLAQHPGQRASITGFVNYCHEHYDLEELELPQKPKLNAKAVVKLYLKNHLFTKAPSIQEIRAFMVFCHNAPVDMVEQLTMKHVLVASSSFLSVQIDGKLYQVDLSQLKNVSLM
;
A
#
# COMPACT_ATOMS: atom_id res chain seq x y z
N MET A 1 35.88 -9.86 -8.29
CA MET A 1 34.56 -9.84 -8.94
C MET A 1 34.66 -9.82 -10.46
N PHE A 2 35.39 -8.89 -11.09
CA PHE A 2 35.50 -8.80 -12.54
C PHE A 2 36.23 -10.01 -13.21
N LYS A 3 37.19 -10.67 -12.52
CA LYS A 3 37.89 -11.87 -13.04
C LYS A 3 37.01 -13.08 -13.30
N ALA A 4 35.90 -13.22 -12.54
CA ALA A 4 34.93 -14.30 -12.75
C ALA A 4 33.98 -14.00 -13.93
N ILE A 5 33.93 -12.75 -14.33
CA ILE A 5 33.05 -12.24 -15.37
C ILE A 5 33.67 -12.42 -16.78
N ASP A 6 34.99 -12.43 -16.88
CA ASP A 6 35.71 -12.51 -18.21
C ASP A 6 35.88 -13.93 -18.75
N SER A 7 35.59 -14.98 -17.99
CA SER A 7 35.94 -16.35 -18.38
C SER A 7 35.00 -17.02 -19.39
N ASN A 8 33.82 -16.43 -19.71
CA ASN A 8 32.94 -17.01 -20.73
C ASN A 8 32.04 -15.96 -21.40
N PRO A 9 32.45 -15.30 -22.50
CA PRO A 9 31.72 -14.16 -23.09
C PRO A 9 30.47 -14.53 -23.88
N THR A 10 30.17 -15.82 -24.10
CA THR A 10 29.11 -16.22 -25.03
C THR A 10 27.79 -16.64 -24.39
N ALA A 11 27.69 -16.70 -23.05
CA ALA A 11 26.49 -17.18 -22.37
C ALA A 11 26.15 -16.40 -21.08
N TRP A 12 26.13 -15.08 -21.14
CA TRP A 12 25.72 -14.25 -20.01
C TRP A 12 24.20 -14.25 -19.88
N ASN A 13 23.67 -15.28 -19.26
CA ASN A 13 22.30 -15.26 -18.78
C ASN A 13 22.27 -14.45 -17.47
N VAL A 14 22.11 -13.13 -17.61
CA VAL A 14 21.99 -12.22 -16.46
C VAL A 14 20.61 -12.44 -15.86
N ASP A 15 20.53 -13.26 -14.83
CA ASP A 15 19.31 -13.56 -14.10
C ASP A 15 19.21 -12.77 -12.78
N VAL A 16 18.07 -12.87 -12.13
CA VAL A 16 17.78 -12.21 -10.84
C VAL A 16 18.78 -12.67 -9.77
N LYS A 17 19.17 -13.95 -9.75
CA LYS A 17 20.10 -14.52 -8.74
C LYS A 17 21.47 -13.87 -8.89
N THR A 18 22.02 -13.84 -10.11
CA THR A 18 23.31 -13.21 -10.41
C THR A 18 23.32 -11.74 -10.03
N LEU A 19 22.30 -10.98 -10.41
CA LEU A 19 22.21 -9.56 -10.08
C LEU A 19 21.97 -9.30 -8.59
N SER A 20 21.35 -10.23 -7.88
CA SER A 20 21.12 -10.08 -6.43
C SER A 20 22.41 -10.11 -5.61
N LEU A 21 23.48 -10.71 -6.13
CA LEU A 21 24.81 -10.74 -5.52
C LEU A 21 25.57 -9.42 -5.66
N ILE A 22 25.15 -8.57 -6.58
CA ILE A 22 25.78 -7.26 -6.81
C ILE A 22 25.22 -6.24 -5.80
N ASP A 23 26.08 -5.41 -5.23
CA ASP A 23 25.63 -4.36 -4.28
C ASP A 23 24.57 -3.44 -4.93
N LYS A 24 23.59 -3.02 -4.10
CA LYS A 24 22.51 -2.12 -4.53
C LYS A 24 23.03 -0.82 -5.13
N ALA A 25 24.13 -0.28 -4.57
CA ALA A 25 24.73 0.95 -5.07
C ALA A 25 25.33 0.77 -6.49
N GLN A 26 25.82 -0.45 -6.78
CA GLN A 26 26.41 -0.81 -8.07
C GLN A 26 25.36 -1.10 -9.15
N LEU A 27 24.09 -1.27 -8.79
CA LEU A 27 22.97 -1.44 -9.73
C LEU A 27 22.17 -0.16 -9.95
N ARG A 28 22.64 0.98 -9.44
CA ARG A 28 22.02 2.28 -9.75
C ARG A 28 22.29 2.67 -11.20
N LYS A 29 21.36 3.42 -11.78
CA LYS A 29 21.55 4.08 -13.09
C LYS A 29 22.88 4.81 -13.05
N ASP A 30 23.72 4.75 -13.99
CA ASP A 30 25.06 5.37 -14.04
C ASP A 30 26.17 4.74 -13.16
N SER A 31 25.91 3.60 -12.52
CA SER A 31 26.97 2.88 -11.83
C SER A 31 28.01 2.30 -12.79
N LEU A 32 29.26 2.12 -12.30
CA LEU A 32 30.33 1.52 -13.09
C LEU A 32 29.95 0.12 -13.59
N VAL A 33 29.19 -0.65 -12.80
CA VAL A 33 28.75 -2.01 -13.18
C VAL A 33 27.78 -1.95 -14.35
N LEU A 34 26.77 -1.07 -14.32
CA LEU A 34 25.84 -0.94 -15.45
C LEU A 34 26.50 -0.35 -16.69
N ARG A 35 27.45 0.59 -16.52
CA ARG A 35 28.27 1.10 -17.62
C ARG A 35 29.13 0.00 -18.24
N TYR A 36 29.72 -0.88 -17.42
CA TYR A 36 30.48 -2.04 -17.90
C TYR A 36 29.59 -3.00 -18.69
N PHE A 37 28.40 -3.35 -18.18
CA PHE A 37 27.45 -4.18 -18.93
C PHE A 37 27.07 -3.54 -20.28
N ASN A 38 26.76 -2.25 -20.28
CA ASN A 38 26.48 -1.52 -21.54
C ASN A 38 27.65 -1.52 -22.49
N TYR A 39 28.87 -1.30 -22.01
CA TYR A 39 30.09 -1.38 -22.81
C TYR A 39 30.29 -2.76 -23.45
N ARG A 40 29.93 -3.84 -22.72
CA ARG A 40 29.96 -5.21 -23.21
C ARG A 40 28.73 -5.57 -24.07
N CYS A 41 27.92 -4.61 -24.45
CA CYS A 41 26.66 -4.81 -25.19
C CYS A 41 25.66 -5.73 -24.49
N ILE A 42 25.74 -5.88 -23.14
CA ILE A 42 24.82 -6.64 -22.33
C ILE A 42 23.72 -5.70 -21.85
N SER A 43 22.56 -5.79 -22.47
CA SER A 43 21.37 -5.03 -22.05
C SER A 43 20.70 -5.73 -20.88
N ILE A 44 20.60 -5.05 -19.74
CA ILE A 44 19.84 -5.55 -18.59
C ILE A 44 18.43 -4.95 -18.64
N PRO A 45 17.38 -5.77 -18.81
CA PRO A 45 16.01 -5.29 -18.81
C PRO A 45 15.67 -4.54 -17.52
N THR A 46 14.93 -3.44 -17.63
CA THR A 46 14.51 -2.63 -16.47
C THR A 46 13.65 -3.45 -15.50
N GLU A 47 12.84 -4.37 -16.02
CA GLU A 47 12.05 -5.30 -15.22
C GLU A 47 12.92 -6.17 -14.32
N LEU A 48 14.02 -6.70 -14.86
CA LEU A 48 14.97 -7.52 -14.11
C LEU A 48 15.60 -6.75 -12.94
N LEU A 49 16.00 -5.49 -13.17
CA LEU A 49 16.51 -4.62 -12.10
C LEU A 49 15.46 -4.33 -11.03
N ARG A 50 14.21 -4.17 -11.46
CA ARG A 50 13.06 -4.01 -10.56
C ARG A 50 12.84 -5.25 -9.71
N ASP A 51 12.88 -6.44 -10.31
CA ASP A 51 12.70 -7.72 -9.61
C ASP A 51 13.83 -7.96 -8.59
N VAL A 52 15.06 -7.67 -8.94
CA VAL A 52 16.19 -7.70 -7.99
C VAL A 52 15.97 -6.76 -6.82
N SER A 53 15.48 -5.56 -7.08
CA SER A 53 15.15 -4.59 -6.01
C SER A 53 14.05 -5.12 -5.09
N MET A 54 13.00 -5.75 -5.65
CA MET A 54 11.92 -6.37 -4.88
C MET A 54 12.42 -7.56 -4.06
N GLN A 55 13.23 -8.43 -4.64
CA GLN A 55 13.82 -9.57 -3.95
C GLN A 55 14.66 -9.15 -2.74
N ARG A 56 15.41 -8.06 -2.84
CA ARG A 56 16.17 -7.52 -1.71
C ARG A 56 15.28 -7.03 -0.55
N VAL A 57 14.14 -6.42 -0.87
CA VAL A 57 13.18 -6.00 0.16
C VAL A 57 12.61 -7.24 0.85
N ILE A 58 12.24 -8.26 0.09
CA ILE A 58 11.75 -9.55 0.59
C ILE A 58 12.79 -10.16 1.54
N SER A 59 14.04 -10.31 1.09
CA SER A 59 15.12 -10.85 1.89
C SER A 59 15.34 -10.10 3.19
N LYS A 60 15.25 -8.76 3.17
CA LYS A 60 15.36 -7.95 4.40
C LYS A 60 14.21 -8.22 5.37
N CYS A 61 12.98 -8.33 4.88
CA CYS A 61 11.83 -8.66 5.73
C CYS A 61 11.99 -10.04 6.38
N VAL A 62 12.39 -11.04 5.60
CA VAL A 62 12.61 -12.40 6.08
C VAL A 62 13.75 -12.46 7.09
N ASN A 63 14.89 -11.84 6.78
CA ASN A 63 16.07 -11.84 7.66
C ASN A 63 15.80 -11.13 8.99
N HIS A 64 14.98 -10.08 8.99
CA HIS A 64 14.62 -9.39 10.23
C HIS A 64 13.96 -10.31 11.24
N PHE A 65 13.07 -11.21 10.81
CA PHE A 65 12.37 -12.16 11.68
C PHE A 65 13.07 -13.52 11.81
N GLN A 66 14.30 -13.67 11.32
CA GLN A 66 15.06 -14.91 11.58
C GLN A 66 15.45 -15.06 13.04
N ASN A 67 15.61 -13.96 13.78
CA ASN A 67 15.89 -14.00 15.20
C ASN A 67 14.65 -14.49 15.98
N PRO A 68 14.71 -15.63 16.68
CA PRO A 68 13.59 -16.21 17.41
C PRO A 68 13.13 -15.35 18.60
N ASN A 69 14.00 -14.46 19.09
CA ASN A 69 13.69 -13.57 20.21
C ASN A 69 12.77 -12.41 19.81
N ILE A 70 12.54 -12.20 18.51
CA ILE A 70 11.61 -11.19 18.05
C ILE A 70 10.18 -11.71 18.20
N PRO A 71 9.29 -10.98 18.90
CA PRO A 71 7.89 -11.37 19.04
C PRO A 71 7.23 -11.64 17.69
N ASN A 72 6.42 -12.70 17.62
CA ASN A 72 5.71 -13.14 16.40
C ASN A 72 6.63 -13.58 15.24
N SER A 73 7.92 -13.83 15.49
CA SER A 73 8.87 -14.32 14.48
C SER A 73 8.42 -15.65 13.85
N VAL A 74 7.87 -16.56 14.65
CA VAL A 74 7.36 -17.85 14.18
C VAL A 74 6.19 -17.67 13.22
N ILE A 75 5.24 -16.80 13.56
CA ILE A 75 4.07 -16.46 12.71
C ILE A 75 4.55 -15.88 11.36
N PHE A 76 5.47 -14.91 11.43
CA PHE A 76 5.99 -14.31 10.20
C PHE A 76 6.75 -15.30 9.32
N LYS A 77 7.58 -16.18 9.92
CA LYS A 77 8.33 -17.19 9.16
C LYS A 77 7.40 -18.15 8.42
N GLY A 78 6.37 -18.66 9.09
CA GLY A 78 5.39 -19.55 8.47
C GLY A 78 4.68 -18.86 7.30
N TYR A 79 4.16 -17.66 7.51
CA TYR A 79 3.54 -16.87 6.45
C TYR A 79 4.50 -16.57 5.29
N ALA A 80 5.74 -16.18 5.60
CA ALA A 80 6.73 -15.88 4.58
C ALA A 80 7.07 -17.12 3.74
N SER A 81 7.18 -18.30 4.37
CA SER A 81 7.43 -19.57 3.67
C SER A 81 6.31 -19.87 2.67
N GLU A 82 5.04 -19.75 3.09
CA GLU A 82 3.88 -19.99 2.20
C GLU A 82 3.85 -19.01 1.02
N VAL A 83 4.03 -17.70 1.30
CA VAL A 83 4.00 -16.68 0.25
C VAL A 83 5.17 -16.84 -0.74
N LEU A 84 6.36 -17.21 -0.25
CA LEU A 84 7.51 -17.47 -1.11
C LEU A 84 7.30 -18.73 -1.97
N GLN A 85 6.74 -19.79 -1.41
CA GLN A 85 6.40 -21.00 -2.16
C GLN A 85 5.41 -20.70 -3.28
N LYS A 86 4.33 -19.94 -3.02
CA LYS A 86 3.38 -19.52 -4.06
C LYS A 86 4.06 -18.66 -5.15
N CYS A 87 5.04 -17.84 -4.77
CA CYS A 87 5.82 -17.06 -5.72
C CYS A 87 6.71 -17.94 -6.61
N GLU A 88 7.38 -18.94 -6.03
CA GLU A 88 8.22 -19.90 -6.75
C GLU A 88 7.40 -20.79 -7.70
N GLN A 89 6.17 -21.12 -7.33
CA GLN A 89 5.22 -21.83 -8.17
C GLN A 89 4.59 -20.97 -9.27
N GLY A 90 4.87 -19.66 -9.27
CA GLY A 90 4.33 -18.72 -10.25
C GLY A 90 2.87 -18.32 -10.02
N GLU A 91 2.26 -18.73 -8.91
CA GLU A 91 0.87 -18.37 -8.55
C GLU A 91 0.72 -16.89 -8.24
N ILE A 92 1.75 -16.28 -7.66
CA ILE A 92 1.78 -14.84 -7.36
C ILE A 92 3.05 -14.18 -7.91
N LYS A 93 2.93 -12.91 -8.28
CA LYS A 93 4.06 -12.12 -8.78
C LYS A 93 4.99 -11.68 -7.65
N ILE A 94 6.29 -11.53 -7.93
CA ILE A 94 7.27 -11.02 -6.98
C ILE A 94 6.89 -9.64 -6.38
N SER A 95 6.19 -8.81 -7.14
CA SER A 95 5.65 -7.53 -6.65
C SER A 95 4.59 -7.71 -5.57
N SER A 96 3.70 -8.69 -5.74
CA SER A 96 2.66 -9.04 -4.75
C SER A 96 3.29 -9.67 -3.50
N THR A 97 4.25 -10.57 -3.68
CA THR A 97 5.06 -11.16 -2.60
C THR A 97 5.74 -10.08 -1.76
N LYS A 98 6.47 -9.17 -2.40
CA LYS A 98 7.11 -8.03 -1.72
C LYS A 98 6.08 -7.21 -0.94
N GLN A 99 4.93 -6.90 -1.53
CA GLN A 99 3.92 -6.07 -0.90
C GLN A 99 3.31 -6.76 0.32
N SER A 100 2.96 -8.03 0.21
CA SER A 100 2.41 -8.85 1.30
C SER A 100 3.40 -8.95 2.46
N LEU A 101 4.65 -9.35 2.20
CA LEU A 101 5.66 -9.51 3.23
C LEU A 101 6.08 -8.19 3.87
N SER A 102 6.23 -7.11 3.10
CA SER A 102 6.57 -5.80 3.67
C SER A 102 5.44 -5.24 4.54
N THR A 103 4.18 -5.48 4.19
CA THR A 103 3.03 -5.04 5.00
C THR A 103 2.90 -5.85 6.28
N ALA A 104 3.05 -7.18 6.22
CA ALA A 104 3.08 -8.03 7.42
C ALA A 104 4.23 -7.63 8.35
N ASN A 105 5.44 -7.42 7.82
CA ASN A 105 6.58 -6.90 8.57
C ASN A 105 6.26 -5.55 9.24
N SER A 106 5.64 -4.61 8.53
CA SER A 106 5.27 -3.30 9.07
C SER A 106 4.25 -3.40 10.20
N LEU A 107 3.23 -4.27 10.08
CA LEU A 107 2.28 -4.54 11.16
C LEU A 107 2.99 -5.11 12.38
N LEU A 108 3.83 -6.13 12.21
CA LEU A 108 4.51 -6.77 13.35
C LEU A 108 5.48 -5.80 14.04
N GLN A 109 6.20 -4.96 13.30
CA GLN A 109 7.03 -3.90 13.90
C GLN A 109 6.18 -2.86 14.66
N TYR A 110 5.01 -2.50 14.14
CA TYR A 110 4.06 -1.64 14.84
C TYR A 110 3.62 -2.28 16.17
N LEU A 111 3.27 -3.58 16.17
CA LEU A 111 2.88 -4.31 17.37
C LEU A 111 4.00 -4.37 18.40
N ILE A 112 5.24 -4.62 17.98
CA ILE A 112 6.42 -4.60 18.85
C ILE A 112 6.60 -3.21 19.50
N LYS A 113 6.52 -2.16 18.68
CA LYS A 113 6.66 -0.77 19.15
C LYS A 113 5.57 -0.36 20.15
N THR A 114 4.35 -0.80 19.92
CA THR A 114 3.19 -0.49 20.79
C THR A 114 3.00 -1.50 21.92
N LYS A 115 3.87 -2.51 22.02
CA LYS A 115 3.75 -3.62 22.98
C LYS A 115 2.35 -4.27 22.95
N SER A 116 1.80 -4.42 21.75
CA SER A 116 0.45 -4.94 21.52
C SER A 116 0.50 -6.33 20.91
N PHE A 117 -0.56 -7.13 21.13
CA PHE A 117 -0.75 -8.42 20.47
C PHE A 117 -1.50 -8.27 19.15
N ILE A 118 -1.44 -9.32 18.30
CA ILE A 118 -2.26 -9.38 17.09
C ILE A 118 -3.73 -9.49 17.52
N SER A 119 -4.53 -8.50 17.19
CA SER A 119 -5.95 -8.42 17.51
C SER A 119 -6.68 -7.49 16.55
N ASN A 120 -8.00 -7.58 16.46
CA ASN A 120 -8.81 -6.68 15.67
C ASN A 120 -8.58 -5.20 16.02
N ALA A 121 -8.43 -4.89 17.30
CA ALA A 121 -8.17 -3.53 17.77
C ALA A 121 -6.81 -3.00 17.28
N SER A 122 -5.75 -3.82 17.33
CA SER A 122 -4.42 -3.44 16.89
C SER A 122 -4.34 -3.30 15.36
N ILE A 123 -5.00 -4.20 14.61
CA ILE A 123 -5.11 -4.13 13.15
C ILE A 123 -5.87 -2.88 12.71
N ARG A 124 -6.99 -2.55 13.37
CA ARG A 124 -7.75 -1.32 13.11
C ARG A 124 -6.89 -0.07 13.32
N LYS A 125 -6.16 0.01 14.45
CA LYS A 125 -5.23 1.13 14.74
C LYS A 125 -4.11 1.24 13.71
N PHE A 126 -3.52 0.11 13.30
CA PHE A 126 -2.50 0.08 12.26
C PHE A 126 -3.05 0.57 10.91
N LEU A 127 -4.22 0.07 10.49
CA LEU A 127 -4.85 0.48 9.23
C LEU A 127 -5.37 1.93 9.24
N ALA A 128 -5.71 2.48 10.40
CA ALA A 128 -6.02 3.91 10.53
C ALA A 128 -4.80 4.79 10.19
N GLN A 129 -3.59 4.34 10.56
CA GLN A 129 -2.34 5.03 10.20
C GLN A 129 -1.85 4.71 8.79
N HIS A 130 -2.21 3.52 8.27
CA HIS A 130 -1.74 3.01 6.97
C HIS A 130 -2.89 2.48 6.10
N PRO A 131 -3.88 3.31 5.71
CA PRO A 131 -5.10 2.86 5.03
C PRO A 131 -4.84 2.18 3.68
N GLY A 132 -3.75 2.56 2.99
CA GLY A 132 -3.34 1.93 1.73
C GLY A 132 -2.84 0.48 1.84
N GLN A 133 -2.55 0.01 3.05
CA GLN A 133 -2.01 -1.34 3.26
C GLN A 133 -3.08 -2.43 3.47
N ARG A 134 -4.36 -2.03 3.48
CA ARG A 134 -5.47 -2.96 3.75
C ARG A 134 -5.47 -4.19 2.84
N ALA A 135 -5.39 -4.00 1.52
CA ALA A 135 -5.41 -5.13 0.58
C ALA A 135 -4.22 -6.08 0.76
N SER A 136 -3.05 -5.52 1.11
CA SER A 136 -1.82 -6.29 1.27
C SER A 136 -1.75 -7.06 2.58
N ILE A 137 -2.47 -6.60 3.63
CA ILE A 137 -2.49 -7.26 4.94
C ILE A 137 -3.46 -8.43 5.00
N THR A 138 -4.45 -8.48 4.09
CA THR A 138 -5.52 -9.49 4.09
C THR A 138 -4.96 -10.91 4.14
N GLY A 139 -3.97 -11.22 3.30
CA GLY A 139 -3.37 -12.55 3.26
C GLY A 139 -2.70 -12.94 4.58
N PHE A 140 -2.03 -11.99 5.25
CA PHE A 140 -1.42 -12.25 6.56
C PHE A 140 -2.46 -12.46 7.67
N VAL A 141 -3.54 -11.69 7.64
CA VAL A 141 -4.65 -11.83 8.62
C VAL A 141 -5.35 -13.18 8.46
N ASN A 142 -5.64 -13.58 7.21
CA ASN A 142 -6.21 -14.90 6.93
C ASN A 142 -5.28 -16.02 7.39
N TYR A 143 -3.97 -15.91 7.09
CA TYR A 143 -2.98 -16.86 7.55
C TYR A 143 -2.96 -17.00 9.09
N CYS A 144 -3.02 -15.87 9.81
CA CYS A 144 -3.08 -15.89 11.27
C CYS A 144 -4.35 -16.56 11.80
N HIS A 145 -5.48 -16.33 11.13
CA HIS A 145 -6.74 -16.98 11.48
C HIS A 145 -6.69 -18.50 11.26
N GLU A 146 -6.19 -18.94 10.10
CA GLU A 146 -6.16 -20.35 9.71
C GLU A 146 -5.19 -21.21 10.56
N HIS A 147 -4.05 -20.63 10.97
CA HIS A 147 -2.96 -21.40 11.59
C HIS A 147 -2.77 -21.17 13.09
N TYR A 148 -3.35 -20.13 13.67
CA TYR A 148 -3.08 -19.77 15.06
C TYR A 148 -4.33 -19.62 15.93
N ASP A 149 -5.50 -20.06 15.42
CA ASP A 149 -6.78 -20.04 16.13
C ASP A 149 -7.05 -18.67 16.84
N LEU A 150 -6.52 -17.62 16.23
CA LEU A 150 -6.77 -16.27 16.68
C LEU A 150 -8.24 -15.99 16.37
N GLU A 151 -9.02 -15.64 17.38
CA GLU A 151 -10.42 -15.20 17.25
C GLU A 151 -10.63 -14.44 15.96
N GLU A 152 -11.75 -14.67 15.25
CA GLU A 152 -12.05 -14.12 13.93
C GLU A 152 -11.45 -12.73 13.74
N LEU A 153 -10.26 -12.70 13.10
CA LEU A 153 -9.61 -11.45 12.77
C LEU A 153 -10.36 -10.81 11.59
N GLU A 154 -11.30 -9.97 11.92
CA GLU A 154 -12.04 -9.21 10.91
C GLU A 154 -11.24 -7.97 10.48
N LEU A 155 -10.97 -7.90 9.19
CA LEU A 155 -10.50 -6.64 8.63
C LEU A 155 -11.63 -5.60 8.72
N PRO A 156 -11.34 -4.40 9.25
CA PRO A 156 -12.33 -3.33 9.30
C PRO A 156 -12.92 -3.14 7.89
N GLN A 157 -14.22 -2.99 7.77
CA GLN A 157 -14.86 -2.78 6.46
C GLN A 157 -14.16 -1.65 5.71
N LYS A 158 -13.99 -1.80 4.40
CA LYS A 158 -13.48 -0.69 3.58
C LYS A 158 -14.37 0.52 3.85
N PRO A 159 -13.80 1.71 4.07
CA PRO A 159 -14.63 2.90 4.02
C PRO A 159 -15.37 2.87 2.67
N LYS A 160 -16.69 2.80 2.72
CA LYS A 160 -17.57 2.69 1.54
C LYS A 160 -17.38 3.87 0.59
N LEU A 161 -16.83 4.97 1.11
CA LEU A 161 -16.67 6.23 0.40
C LEU A 161 -15.18 6.55 0.22
N ASN A 162 -14.68 6.46 -1.01
CA ASN A 162 -13.39 7.07 -1.38
C ASN A 162 -13.63 8.56 -1.68
N ALA A 163 -13.72 9.36 -0.63
CA ALA A 163 -14.06 10.78 -0.70
C ALA A 163 -13.16 11.53 -1.68
N LYS A 164 -11.84 11.31 -1.65
CA LYS A 164 -10.88 11.96 -2.55
C LYS A 164 -11.14 11.62 -4.03
N ALA A 165 -11.44 10.36 -4.35
CA ALA A 165 -11.74 9.96 -5.72
C ALA A 165 -13.05 10.54 -6.22
N VAL A 166 -14.09 10.56 -5.37
CA VAL A 166 -15.40 11.14 -5.70
C VAL A 166 -15.29 12.65 -5.93
N VAL A 167 -14.60 13.36 -5.03
CA VAL A 167 -14.36 14.81 -5.18
C VAL A 167 -13.57 15.11 -6.45
N LYS A 168 -12.49 14.38 -6.74
CA LYS A 168 -11.73 14.54 -8.00
C LYS A 168 -12.59 14.32 -9.23
N LEU A 169 -13.43 13.28 -9.22
CA LEU A 169 -14.31 12.95 -10.34
C LEU A 169 -15.36 14.05 -10.55
N TYR A 170 -15.96 14.55 -9.45
CA TYR A 170 -16.90 15.67 -9.50
C TYR A 170 -16.27 16.92 -10.11
N LEU A 171 -15.10 17.33 -9.59
CA LEU A 171 -14.38 18.52 -10.08
C LEU A 171 -13.95 18.37 -11.55
N LYS A 172 -13.65 17.16 -12.01
CA LYS A 172 -13.30 16.88 -13.41
C LYS A 172 -14.52 17.00 -14.35
N ASN A 173 -15.67 16.45 -13.92
CA ASN A 173 -16.81 16.24 -14.81
C ASN A 173 -17.87 17.34 -14.72
N HIS A 174 -17.93 18.09 -13.62
CA HIS A 174 -19.03 19.00 -13.32
C HIS A 174 -18.57 20.42 -13.01
N LEU A 175 -17.56 20.92 -13.70
CA LEU A 175 -17.05 22.29 -13.58
C LEU A 175 -18.18 23.34 -13.39
N PHE A 176 -18.78 23.39 -12.17
CA PHE A 176 -19.81 24.34 -11.73
C PHE A 176 -21.14 24.35 -12.53
N THR A 177 -21.43 23.29 -13.27
CA THR A 177 -22.66 23.22 -14.08
C THR A 177 -23.80 22.49 -13.38
N LYS A 178 -23.50 21.70 -12.36
CA LYS A 178 -24.49 20.86 -11.66
C LYS A 178 -24.30 20.88 -10.15
N ALA A 179 -25.41 20.92 -9.41
CA ALA A 179 -25.40 20.72 -7.96
C ALA A 179 -24.92 19.30 -7.60
N PRO A 180 -24.13 19.14 -6.53
CA PRO A 180 -23.63 17.83 -6.12
C PRO A 180 -24.76 16.91 -5.65
N SER A 181 -24.65 15.63 -6.01
CA SER A 181 -25.52 14.57 -5.51
C SER A 181 -25.23 14.27 -4.02
N ILE A 182 -26.12 13.55 -3.34
CA ILE A 182 -25.94 13.19 -1.93
C ILE A 182 -24.63 12.40 -1.68
N GLN A 183 -24.20 11.57 -2.61
CA GLN A 183 -22.93 10.84 -2.50
C GLN A 183 -21.72 11.77 -2.63
N GLU A 184 -21.78 12.73 -3.52
CA GLU A 184 -20.76 13.75 -3.68
C GLU A 184 -20.71 14.67 -2.46
N ILE A 185 -21.87 15.07 -1.91
CA ILE A 185 -21.97 15.83 -0.66
C ILE A 185 -21.31 15.06 0.50
N ARG A 186 -21.59 13.78 0.64
CA ARG A 186 -20.94 12.92 1.64
C ARG A 186 -19.43 12.92 1.46
N ALA A 187 -18.96 12.82 0.22
CA ALA A 187 -17.53 12.86 -0.09
C ALA A 187 -16.89 14.21 0.26
N PHE A 188 -17.56 15.34 -0.02
CA PHE A 188 -17.09 16.65 0.38
C PHE A 188 -16.98 16.81 1.90
N MET A 189 -17.95 16.30 2.65
CA MET A 189 -17.91 16.33 4.12
C MET A 189 -16.69 15.59 4.68
N VAL A 190 -16.41 14.41 4.18
CA VAL A 190 -15.22 13.64 4.59
C VAL A 190 -13.93 14.32 4.14
N PHE A 191 -13.88 14.81 2.90
CA PHE A 191 -12.66 15.37 2.32
C PHE A 191 -12.30 16.75 2.88
N CYS A 192 -13.29 17.66 3.03
CA CYS A 192 -13.05 19.05 3.43
C CYS A 192 -13.07 19.25 4.95
N HIS A 193 -13.86 18.45 5.67
CA HIS A 193 -14.09 18.64 7.10
C HIS A 193 -13.62 17.46 7.96
N ASN A 194 -12.98 16.44 7.37
CA ASN A 194 -12.61 15.20 8.05
C ASN A 194 -13.77 14.59 8.87
N ALA A 195 -15.00 14.74 8.36
CA ALA A 195 -16.17 14.26 9.04
C ALA A 195 -16.14 12.72 9.16
N PRO A 196 -16.48 12.13 10.32
CA PRO A 196 -16.52 10.68 10.48
C PRO A 196 -17.43 10.03 9.44
N VAL A 197 -16.97 8.92 8.85
CA VAL A 197 -17.73 8.23 7.78
C VAL A 197 -19.12 7.79 8.28
N ASP A 198 -19.20 7.28 9.51
CA ASP A 198 -20.46 6.82 10.12
C ASP A 198 -21.49 7.95 10.24
N MET A 199 -21.06 9.16 10.59
CA MET A 199 -21.89 10.36 10.62
C MET A 199 -22.35 10.75 9.23
N VAL A 200 -21.45 10.68 8.26
CA VAL A 200 -21.74 11.10 6.87
C VAL A 200 -22.64 10.08 6.15
N GLU A 201 -22.56 8.79 6.48
CA GLU A 201 -23.46 7.77 5.92
C GLU A 201 -24.93 8.01 6.27
N GLN A 202 -25.22 8.61 7.44
CA GLN A 202 -26.57 8.97 7.88
C GLN A 202 -27.09 10.25 7.20
N LEU A 203 -26.24 10.99 6.48
CA LEU A 203 -26.59 12.23 5.83
C LEU A 203 -27.60 11.98 4.68
N THR A 204 -28.69 12.71 4.70
CA THR A 204 -29.73 12.71 3.69
C THR A 204 -29.95 14.12 3.16
N MET A 205 -30.71 14.28 2.08
CA MET A 205 -31.01 15.61 1.51
C MET A 205 -31.73 16.54 2.51
N LYS A 206 -32.34 16.02 3.58
CA LYS A 206 -32.96 16.83 4.65
C LYS A 206 -31.93 17.64 5.45
N HIS A 207 -30.69 17.20 5.51
CA HIS A 207 -29.60 17.89 6.20
C HIS A 207 -28.92 18.95 5.32
N VAL A 208 -29.25 18.99 4.02
CA VAL A 208 -28.64 19.90 3.06
C VAL A 208 -29.47 21.18 3.02
N LEU A 209 -28.88 22.28 3.51
CA LEU A 209 -29.53 23.60 3.50
C LEU A 209 -29.40 24.31 2.15
N VAL A 210 -28.20 24.23 1.56
CA VAL A 210 -27.89 24.79 0.25
C VAL A 210 -27.01 23.85 -0.53
N ALA A 211 -27.38 23.54 -1.76
CA ALA A 211 -26.53 22.83 -2.71
C ALA A 211 -26.61 23.52 -4.07
N SER A 212 -25.60 24.32 -4.39
CA SER A 212 -25.42 24.96 -5.69
C SER A 212 -24.16 24.42 -6.37
N SER A 213 -23.92 24.82 -7.60
CA SER A 213 -22.70 24.48 -8.32
C SER A 213 -21.43 25.08 -7.72
N SER A 214 -21.55 26.14 -6.89
CA SER A 214 -20.42 26.85 -6.29
C SER A 214 -20.32 26.76 -4.78
N PHE A 215 -21.43 26.43 -4.11
CA PHE A 215 -21.50 26.46 -2.66
C PHE A 215 -22.37 25.33 -2.10
N LEU A 216 -21.90 24.70 -1.03
CA LEU A 216 -22.60 23.65 -0.30
C LEU A 216 -22.68 24.02 1.17
N SER A 217 -23.87 23.89 1.76
CA SER A 217 -24.11 24.07 3.21
C SER A 217 -24.93 22.91 3.74
N VAL A 218 -24.41 22.26 4.76
CA VAL A 218 -25.01 21.04 5.39
C VAL A 218 -25.04 21.22 6.88
N GLN A 219 -26.17 20.85 7.52
CA GLN A 219 -26.32 20.87 8.96
C GLN A 219 -26.43 19.44 9.48
N ILE A 220 -25.56 19.04 10.39
CA ILE A 220 -25.57 17.71 11.03
C ILE A 220 -25.38 17.91 12.53
N ASP A 221 -26.25 17.32 13.34
CA ASP A 221 -26.21 17.38 14.81
C ASP A 221 -26.08 18.82 15.35
N GLY A 222 -26.78 19.75 14.73
CA GLY A 222 -26.75 21.18 15.10
C GLY A 222 -25.50 21.95 14.62
N LYS A 223 -24.51 21.28 14.00
CA LYS A 223 -23.32 21.90 13.44
C LYS A 223 -23.54 22.23 11.97
N LEU A 224 -23.11 23.42 11.57
CA LEU A 224 -23.15 23.89 10.21
C LEU A 224 -21.80 23.66 9.53
N TYR A 225 -21.82 22.99 8.40
CA TYR A 225 -20.65 22.73 7.55
C TYR A 225 -20.84 23.44 6.20
N GLN A 226 -19.85 24.19 5.78
CA GLN A 226 -19.90 24.96 4.55
C GLN A 226 -18.70 24.65 3.68
N VAL A 227 -18.93 24.40 2.40
CA VAL A 227 -17.88 24.11 1.42
C VAL A 227 -18.04 25.06 0.24
N ASP A 228 -17.03 25.89 0.02
CA ASP A 228 -16.90 26.67 -1.20
C ASP A 228 -16.25 25.79 -2.27
N LEU A 229 -17.06 25.29 -3.19
CA LEU A 229 -16.63 24.39 -4.26
C LEU A 229 -15.67 25.10 -5.25
N SER A 230 -15.70 26.45 -5.30
CA SER A 230 -14.80 27.23 -6.16
C SER A 230 -13.34 27.16 -5.67
N GLN A 231 -13.13 27.08 -4.37
CA GLN A 231 -11.80 27.01 -3.77
C GLN A 231 -11.16 25.62 -3.93
N LEU A 232 -11.96 24.57 -4.10
CA LEU A 232 -11.46 23.20 -4.26
C LEU A 232 -10.72 22.96 -5.59
N LYS A 233 -10.87 23.84 -6.58
CA LYS A 233 -10.07 23.77 -7.82
C LYS A 233 -8.57 23.83 -7.56
N ASN A 234 -8.15 24.63 -6.60
CA ASN A 234 -6.73 24.87 -6.32
C ASN A 234 -6.09 23.73 -5.49
N VAL A 235 -6.91 22.96 -4.78
CA VAL A 235 -6.46 21.86 -3.90
C VAL A 235 -6.32 20.52 -4.66
N SER A 236 -6.97 20.38 -5.80
CA SER A 236 -7.02 19.11 -6.54
C SER A 236 -5.86 18.89 -7.51
N LEU A 237 -4.93 19.81 -7.63
CA LEU A 237 -3.75 19.72 -8.50
C LEU A 237 -2.47 19.27 -7.75
N MET A 238 -2.53 19.07 -6.45
CA MET A 238 -1.51 18.40 -5.65
C MET A 238 -2.03 16.99 -5.30
#